data_e8a8806651a4dcbccb59c2f2eb5d9b70
#
_entry.id   e8a8806651a4dcbccb59c2f2eb5d9b70
#
_cell.length_a   1.000
_cell.length_b   1.000
_cell.length_c   1.000
_cell.angle_alpha   90.00
_cell.angle_beta   90.00
_cell.angle_gamma   90.00
#
_symmetry.space_group_name_H-M   'P 1'
#
loop_
_entity.id
_entity.type
_entity.pdbx_description
1 polymer ?
#
loop_
_entity_poly.entity_id
_entity_poly.type
_entity_poly.pdbx_seq_one_letter_code
_entity_poly.pdbx_strand_id
1 'polypeptide(L)'
;MLGYGLILIAHQEVRKETIDGSDIEFYSPALNKRCYEICNRLVDVIGYIGVEWDNDGNATRYLYTRQTPRIMAGSRYKYLEPKIKFGYEELVEAIGEAIDKSEKLDGAKVVDVHQTVQEEKLDYNALRAEAQELWNKLVGAGDNINEEMARRISKRVEMIFGREMRISEITEDQVDLLQLVVMDMRDLT
;
A
#
# COMPACT_ATOMS: atom_id res chain seq x y z
N MET A 1 4.48 7.33 5.83
CA MET A 1 4.28 6.13 4.96
C MET A 1 3.61 5.07 5.82
N LEU A 2 2.50 4.46 5.41
CA LEU A 2 1.65 3.61 6.27
C LEU A 2 2.24 2.22 6.59
N GLY A 3 3.46 1.90 6.15
CA GLY A 3 4.12 0.62 6.44
C GLY A 3 3.49 -0.63 5.81
N TYR A 4 2.51 -0.47 4.91
CA TYR A 4 1.86 -1.60 4.25
C TYR A 4 2.46 -1.86 2.87
N GLY A 5 2.68 -3.15 2.54
CA GLY A 5 2.95 -3.59 1.18
C GLY A 5 1.64 -3.69 0.37
N LEU A 6 1.67 -3.30 -0.90
CA LEU A 6 0.54 -3.42 -1.81
C LEU A 6 0.87 -4.41 -2.92
N ILE A 7 0.05 -5.44 -3.06
CA ILE A 7 0.12 -6.40 -4.17
C ILE A 7 -1.10 -6.18 -5.07
N LEU A 8 -0.84 -5.87 -6.35
CA LEU A 8 -1.86 -5.73 -7.37
C LEU A 8 -1.83 -6.96 -8.27
N ILE A 9 -2.98 -7.59 -8.47
CA ILE A 9 -3.13 -8.74 -9.35
C ILE A 9 -3.92 -8.32 -10.60
N ALA A 10 -3.37 -8.56 -11.79
CA ALA A 10 -4.01 -8.29 -13.05
C ALA A 10 -4.02 -9.55 -13.93
N HIS A 11 -5.04 -9.68 -14.79
CA HIS A 11 -5.00 -10.68 -15.86
C HIS A 11 -3.90 -10.34 -16.85
N GLN A 12 -3.44 -11.34 -17.59
CA GLN A 12 -2.55 -11.13 -18.72
C GLN A 12 -3.34 -10.74 -19.96
N GLU A 13 -2.74 -9.90 -20.79
CA GLU A 13 -3.16 -9.67 -22.17
C GLU A 13 -1.96 -9.85 -23.12
N VAL A 14 -2.26 -10.20 -24.36
CA VAL A 14 -1.23 -10.25 -25.42
C VAL A 14 -1.15 -8.89 -26.08
N ARG A 15 0.03 -8.29 -26.06
CA ARG A 15 0.34 -7.06 -26.80
C ARG A 15 1.27 -7.39 -27.95
N LYS A 16 1.15 -6.58 -29.03
CA LYS A 16 2.06 -6.63 -30.19
C LYS A 16 2.86 -5.34 -30.22
N GLU A 17 4.14 -5.50 -30.41
CA GLU A 17 5.07 -4.39 -30.61
C GLU A 17 5.95 -4.69 -31.83
N THR A 18 6.09 -3.70 -32.68
CA THR A 18 6.96 -3.84 -33.88
C THR A 18 8.36 -3.38 -33.45
N ILE A 19 9.30 -4.32 -33.38
CA ILE A 19 10.71 -4.06 -33.08
C ILE A 19 11.52 -4.48 -34.30
N ASP A 20 12.30 -3.55 -34.84
CA ASP A 20 13.16 -3.76 -36.06
C ASP A 20 12.40 -4.36 -37.26
N GLY A 21 11.13 -3.95 -37.44
CA GLY A 21 10.28 -4.42 -38.52
C GLY A 21 9.66 -5.80 -38.34
N SER A 22 9.85 -6.43 -37.18
CA SER A 22 9.22 -7.69 -36.78
C SER A 22 8.19 -7.48 -35.67
N ASP A 23 7.00 -8.05 -35.85
CA ASP A 23 5.96 -8.02 -34.85
C ASP A 23 6.25 -9.07 -33.77
N ILE A 24 6.46 -8.60 -32.56
CA ILE A 24 6.69 -9.44 -31.36
C ILE A 24 5.44 -9.41 -30.52
N GLU A 25 4.92 -10.58 -30.21
CA GLU A 25 3.83 -10.75 -29.24
C GLU A 25 4.41 -11.00 -27.85
N PHE A 26 3.94 -10.26 -26.84
CA PHE A 26 4.35 -10.45 -25.47
C PHE A 26 3.17 -10.32 -24.48
N TYR A 27 3.31 -10.99 -23.34
CA TYR A 27 2.34 -10.93 -22.25
C TYR A 27 2.59 -9.70 -21.38
N SER A 28 1.55 -8.93 -21.15
CA SER A 28 1.56 -7.76 -20.25
C SER A 28 0.35 -7.78 -19.32
N PRO A 29 0.36 -7.00 -18.22
CA PRO A 29 -0.83 -6.82 -17.39
C PRO A 29 -1.97 -6.19 -18.20
N ALA A 30 -3.18 -6.74 -18.08
CA ALA A 30 -4.41 -6.21 -18.69
C ALA A 30 -4.87 -4.95 -17.96
N LEU A 31 -4.15 -3.86 -18.15
CA LEU A 31 -4.43 -2.54 -17.56
C LEU A 31 -4.60 -1.50 -18.66
N ASN A 32 -5.51 -0.54 -18.44
CA ASN A 32 -5.54 0.61 -19.33
C ASN A 32 -4.22 1.38 -19.27
N LYS A 33 -3.87 2.10 -20.33
CA LYS A 33 -2.58 2.78 -20.48
C LYS A 33 -2.22 3.66 -19.28
N ARG A 34 -3.18 4.42 -18.75
CA ARG A 34 -2.94 5.34 -17.63
C ARG A 34 -2.65 4.59 -16.32
N CYS A 35 -3.45 3.55 -16.01
CA CYS A 35 -3.20 2.71 -14.84
C CYS A 35 -1.85 2.00 -14.95
N TYR A 36 -1.55 1.46 -16.12
CA TYR A 36 -0.27 0.83 -16.40
C TYR A 36 0.91 1.76 -16.13
N GLU A 37 0.88 2.99 -16.68
CA GLU A 37 1.94 3.98 -16.48
C GLU A 37 2.14 4.36 -15.01
N ILE A 38 1.04 4.47 -14.24
CA ILE A 38 1.09 4.76 -12.82
C ILE A 38 1.70 3.58 -12.06
N CYS A 39 1.19 2.36 -12.26
CA CYS A 39 1.68 1.17 -11.60
C CYS A 39 3.16 0.95 -11.88
N ASN A 40 3.58 1.03 -13.15
CA ASN A 40 4.97 0.82 -13.57
C ASN A 40 5.96 1.79 -12.91
N ARG A 41 5.51 2.98 -12.51
CA ARG A 41 6.35 3.96 -11.80
C ARG A 41 6.44 3.70 -10.30
N LEU A 42 5.41 3.09 -9.72
CA LEU A 42 5.27 2.95 -8.26
C LEU A 42 5.75 1.60 -7.75
N VAL A 43 5.57 0.51 -8.53
CA VAL A 43 5.88 -0.83 -8.05
C VAL A 43 7.39 -1.12 -8.08
N ASP A 44 7.84 -1.90 -7.12
CA ASP A 44 9.23 -2.36 -7.02
C ASP A 44 9.45 -3.64 -7.82
N VAL A 45 8.40 -4.45 -8.00
CA VAL A 45 8.43 -5.70 -8.74
C VAL A 45 7.22 -5.81 -9.65
N ILE A 46 7.45 -6.11 -10.92
CA ILE A 46 6.44 -6.57 -11.87
C ILE A 46 6.74 -8.04 -12.12
N GLY A 47 5.86 -8.92 -11.66
CA GLY A 47 6.03 -10.36 -11.80
C GLY A 47 5.03 -10.97 -12.76
N TYR A 48 5.48 -11.92 -13.56
CA TYR A 48 4.62 -12.76 -14.40
C TYR A 48 4.52 -14.15 -13.78
N ILE A 49 3.29 -14.63 -13.54
CA ILE A 49 3.05 -15.97 -13.01
C ILE A 49 2.88 -16.93 -14.17
N GLY A 50 3.82 -17.85 -14.34
CA GLY A 50 3.77 -18.91 -15.33
C GLY A 50 3.65 -20.29 -14.71
N VAL A 51 3.20 -21.26 -15.49
CA VAL A 51 3.11 -22.67 -15.11
C VAL A 51 4.12 -23.45 -15.94
N GLU A 52 4.94 -24.25 -15.28
CA GLU A 52 5.82 -25.21 -15.92
C GLU A 52 5.41 -26.63 -15.56
N TRP A 53 5.50 -27.53 -16.51
CA TRP A 53 5.18 -28.93 -16.35
C TRP A 53 6.47 -29.74 -16.29
N ASP A 54 6.60 -30.60 -15.31
CA ASP A 54 7.69 -31.56 -15.27
C ASP A 54 7.45 -32.76 -16.21
N ASN A 55 8.45 -33.63 -16.32
CA ASN A 55 8.36 -34.82 -17.15
C ASN A 55 7.31 -35.83 -16.67
N ASP A 56 6.90 -35.75 -15.41
CA ASP A 56 5.92 -36.59 -14.77
C ASP A 56 4.49 -36.01 -14.87
N GLY A 57 4.33 -34.85 -15.50
CA GLY A 57 3.05 -34.17 -15.70
C GLY A 57 2.57 -33.37 -14.50
N ASN A 58 3.45 -33.06 -13.51
CA ASN A 58 3.10 -32.15 -12.42
C ASN A 58 3.30 -30.69 -12.81
N ALA A 59 2.33 -29.86 -12.47
CA ALA A 59 2.37 -28.43 -12.75
C ALA A 59 2.94 -27.66 -11.56
N THR A 60 3.98 -26.86 -11.79
CA THR A 60 4.55 -25.95 -10.81
C THR A 60 4.40 -24.51 -11.28
N ARG A 61 3.95 -23.63 -10.39
CA ARG A 61 3.85 -22.19 -10.66
C ARG A 61 5.15 -21.50 -10.28
N TYR A 62 5.59 -20.60 -11.15
CA TYR A 62 6.76 -19.76 -10.93
C TYR A 62 6.41 -18.28 -11.14
N LEU A 63 7.09 -17.42 -10.42
CA LEU A 63 7.07 -15.98 -10.60
C LEU A 63 8.35 -15.56 -11.35
N TYR A 64 8.16 -15.04 -12.56
CA TYR A 64 9.24 -14.47 -13.37
C TYR A 64 9.37 -12.99 -13.03
N THR A 65 10.55 -12.59 -12.63
CA THR A 65 10.87 -11.23 -12.14
C THR A 65 11.75 -10.45 -13.11
N ARG A 66 12.13 -11.05 -14.22
CA ARG A 66 12.94 -10.44 -15.29
C ARG A 66 12.20 -10.52 -16.61
N GLN A 67 12.33 -9.45 -17.39
CA GLN A 67 11.75 -9.36 -18.72
C GLN A 67 12.39 -10.38 -19.67
N THR A 68 11.58 -10.95 -20.52
CA THR A 68 11.98 -11.73 -21.69
C THR A 68 11.29 -11.15 -22.93
N PRO A 69 11.67 -11.55 -24.16
CA PRO A 69 10.96 -11.08 -25.36
C PRO A 69 9.45 -11.38 -25.37
N ARG A 70 8.98 -12.32 -24.55
CA ARG A 70 7.58 -12.74 -24.48
C ARG A 70 6.87 -12.39 -23.20
N ILE A 71 7.59 -11.95 -22.17
CA ILE A 71 7.03 -11.73 -20.84
C ILE A 71 7.47 -10.36 -20.34
N MET A 72 6.49 -9.55 -20.01
CA MET A 72 6.74 -8.31 -19.31
C MET A 72 6.90 -8.57 -17.81
N ALA A 73 8.10 -8.39 -17.32
CA ALA A 73 8.44 -8.48 -15.91
C ALA A 73 9.61 -7.56 -15.61
N GLY A 74 9.83 -7.20 -14.35
CA GLY A 74 10.93 -6.34 -13.96
C GLY A 74 11.02 -6.18 -12.45
N SER A 75 12.19 -5.80 -11.96
CA SER A 75 12.39 -5.53 -10.55
C SER A 75 13.40 -4.40 -10.36
N ARG A 76 13.18 -3.57 -9.35
CA ARG A 76 14.16 -2.58 -8.87
C ARG A 76 15.27 -3.24 -8.04
N TYR A 77 15.03 -4.45 -7.53
CA TYR A 77 16.05 -5.21 -6.81
C TYR A 77 17.03 -5.85 -7.80
N LYS A 78 18.23 -5.32 -7.88
CA LYS A 78 19.28 -5.72 -8.83
C LYS A 78 19.59 -7.21 -8.78
N TYR A 79 19.62 -7.77 -7.58
CA TYR A 79 20.02 -9.16 -7.31
C TYR A 79 18.85 -10.12 -7.12
N LEU A 80 17.61 -9.67 -7.37
CA LEU A 80 16.45 -10.57 -7.31
C LEU A 80 16.58 -11.65 -8.41
N GLU A 81 16.35 -12.89 -8.04
CA GLU A 81 16.44 -14.02 -8.97
C GLU A 81 15.42 -13.87 -10.13
N PRO A 82 15.82 -14.21 -11.38
CA PRO A 82 14.95 -14.05 -12.55
C PRO A 82 13.66 -14.87 -12.49
N LYS A 83 13.67 -15.96 -11.73
CA LYS A 83 12.58 -16.92 -11.59
C LYS A 83 12.61 -17.50 -10.19
N ILE A 84 11.50 -17.38 -9.47
CA ILE A 84 11.31 -17.94 -8.13
C ILE A 84 10.06 -18.81 -8.11
N LYS A 85 9.98 -19.80 -7.21
CA LYS A 85 8.76 -20.55 -7.01
C LYS A 85 7.66 -19.59 -6.54
N PHE A 86 6.45 -19.76 -7.07
CA PHE A 86 5.35 -18.85 -6.74
C PHE A 86 4.83 -19.11 -5.32
N GLY A 87 4.99 -18.15 -4.46
CA GLY A 87 4.50 -18.14 -3.08
C GLY A 87 4.85 -16.82 -2.41
N TYR A 88 4.15 -16.49 -1.35
CA TYR A 88 4.42 -15.25 -0.59
C TYR A 88 5.75 -15.36 0.17
N GLU A 89 5.97 -16.48 0.83
CA GLU A 89 7.19 -16.72 1.60
C GLU A 89 8.43 -16.74 0.70
N GLU A 90 8.34 -17.43 -0.45
CA GLU A 90 9.41 -17.49 -1.44
C GLU A 90 9.74 -16.11 -2.04
N LEU A 91 8.73 -15.26 -2.23
CA LEU A 91 8.93 -13.89 -2.70
C LEU A 91 9.64 -13.04 -1.64
N VAL A 92 9.20 -13.11 -0.38
CA VAL A 92 9.80 -12.36 0.73
C VAL A 92 11.24 -12.78 0.95
N GLU A 93 11.52 -14.09 0.95
CA GLU A 93 12.88 -14.64 1.08
C GLU A 93 13.78 -14.17 -0.07
N ALA A 94 13.32 -14.30 -1.31
CA ALA A 94 14.09 -13.86 -2.48
C ALA A 94 14.39 -12.35 -2.49
N ILE A 95 13.44 -11.52 -2.03
CA ILE A 95 13.67 -10.07 -1.87
C ILE A 95 14.70 -9.81 -0.76
N GLY A 96 14.58 -10.49 0.40
CA GLY A 96 15.54 -10.38 1.49
C GLY A 96 16.95 -10.73 1.04
N GLU A 97 17.14 -11.86 0.36
CA GLU A 97 18.44 -12.24 -0.22
C GLU A 97 18.98 -11.21 -1.23
N ALA A 98 18.10 -10.65 -2.07
CA ALA A 98 18.52 -9.64 -3.04
C ALA A 98 19.01 -8.35 -2.36
N ILE A 99 18.38 -7.96 -1.25
CA ILE A 99 18.79 -6.84 -0.40
C ILE A 99 20.15 -7.13 0.24
N ASP A 100 20.32 -8.29 0.88
CA ASP A 100 21.56 -8.72 1.51
C ASP A 100 22.73 -8.77 0.50
N LYS A 101 22.46 -9.27 -0.71
CA LYS A 101 23.45 -9.28 -1.80
C LYS A 101 23.83 -7.86 -2.23
N SER A 102 22.87 -6.94 -2.29
CA SER A 102 23.11 -5.54 -2.63
C SER A 102 23.98 -4.84 -1.56
N GLU A 103 23.70 -5.10 -0.29
CA GLU A 103 24.51 -4.55 0.81
C GLU A 103 25.97 -5.05 0.76
N LYS A 104 26.14 -6.35 0.54
CA LYS A 104 27.47 -6.99 0.53
C LYS A 104 28.30 -6.62 -0.70
N LEU A 105 27.68 -6.52 -1.87
CA LEU A 105 28.39 -6.35 -3.14
C LEU A 105 28.49 -4.88 -3.57
N ASP A 106 27.44 -4.09 -3.35
CA ASP A 106 27.39 -2.69 -3.79
C ASP A 106 27.65 -1.71 -2.63
N GLY A 107 27.74 -2.19 -1.38
CA GLY A 107 27.85 -1.34 -0.19
C GLY A 107 26.58 -0.49 0.05
N ALA A 108 25.47 -0.87 -0.55
CA ALA A 108 24.20 -0.19 -0.35
C ALA A 108 23.78 -0.35 1.10
N LYS A 109 23.44 0.76 1.76
CA LYS A 109 22.80 0.69 3.07
C LYS A 109 21.28 0.73 2.85
N VAL A 110 20.63 -0.40 3.07
CA VAL A 110 19.18 -0.41 3.17
C VAL A 110 18.80 0.18 4.51
N VAL A 111 18.24 1.37 4.50
CA VAL A 111 17.66 1.95 5.70
C VAL A 111 16.33 1.24 5.94
N ASP A 112 16.29 0.44 6.98
CA ASP A 112 15.04 -0.17 7.41
C ASP A 112 14.09 0.93 7.90
N VAL A 113 13.20 1.35 7.01
CA VAL A 113 12.21 2.40 7.29
C VAL A 113 11.22 1.95 8.40
N HIS A 114 11.15 0.63 8.66
CA HIS A 114 10.31 0.10 9.73
C HIS A 114 10.85 0.38 11.14
N GLN A 115 12.14 0.69 11.31
CA GLN A 115 12.67 1.05 12.63
C GLN A 115 12.31 2.46 13.09
N THR A 116 11.74 3.31 12.22
CA THR A 116 11.37 4.69 12.56
C THR A 116 9.87 4.93 12.74
N VAL A 117 9.04 3.98 12.40
CA VAL A 117 7.67 3.96 12.89
C VAL A 117 7.68 3.22 14.23
N GLN A 118 8.21 3.87 15.28
CA GLN A 118 7.66 3.60 16.59
C GLN A 118 6.15 3.79 16.39
N GLU A 119 5.39 2.72 16.56
CA GLU A 119 3.97 2.88 16.88
C GLU A 119 3.98 3.79 18.10
N GLU A 120 3.85 5.09 17.90
CA GLU A 120 3.48 5.99 18.98
C GLU A 120 2.18 5.38 19.48
N LYS A 121 2.27 4.73 20.64
CA LYS A 121 1.06 4.25 21.31
C LYS A 121 0.19 5.47 21.45
N LEU A 122 -0.86 5.51 20.65
CA LEU A 122 -1.81 6.61 20.66
C LEU A 122 -2.35 6.71 22.08
N ASP A 123 -2.08 7.82 22.72
CA ASP A 123 -2.62 8.10 24.06
C ASP A 123 -4.08 8.53 23.90
N TYR A 124 -4.98 7.59 24.18
CA TYR A 124 -6.42 7.84 24.13
C TYR A 124 -6.84 9.06 24.96
N ASN A 125 -6.25 9.22 26.15
CA ASN A 125 -6.62 10.33 27.04
C ASN A 125 -6.16 11.67 26.46
N ALA A 126 -4.95 11.72 25.90
CA ALA A 126 -4.44 12.91 25.24
C ALA A 126 -5.28 13.28 24.00
N LEU A 127 -5.59 12.31 23.14
CA LEU A 127 -6.43 12.53 21.96
C LEU A 127 -7.85 12.95 22.32
N ARG A 128 -8.43 12.39 23.38
CA ARG A 128 -9.76 12.76 23.87
C ARG A 128 -9.79 14.18 24.42
N ALA A 129 -8.75 14.58 25.18
CA ALA A 129 -8.62 15.94 25.67
C ALA A 129 -8.49 16.94 24.50
N GLU A 130 -7.66 16.63 23.53
CA GLU A 130 -7.49 17.44 22.33
C GLU A 130 -8.79 17.55 21.52
N ALA A 131 -9.50 16.45 21.32
CA ALA A 131 -10.81 16.47 20.65
C ALA A 131 -11.81 17.40 21.34
N GLN A 132 -11.81 17.41 22.68
CA GLN A 132 -12.66 18.29 23.47
C GLN A 132 -12.25 19.76 23.33
N GLU A 133 -10.96 20.07 23.30
CA GLU A 133 -10.46 21.43 23.07
C GLU A 133 -10.82 21.94 21.70
N LEU A 134 -10.61 21.11 20.66
CA LEU A 134 -10.97 21.44 19.29
C LEU A 134 -12.49 21.63 19.14
N TRP A 135 -13.29 20.79 19.79
CA TRP A 135 -14.73 20.97 19.81
C TRP A 135 -15.13 22.32 20.42
N ASN A 136 -14.59 22.65 21.58
CA ASN A 136 -14.88 23.93 22.25
C ASN A 136 -14.44 25.13 21.39
N LYS A 137 -13.33 25.00 20.67
CA LYS A 137 -12.82 26.05 19.78
C LYS A 137 -13.70 26.23 18.53
N LEU A 138 -14.12 25.13 17.90
CA LEU A 138 -14.85 25.14 16.63
C LEU A 138 -16.36 25.36 16.80
N VAL A 139 -16.93 24.70 17.78
CA VAL A 139 -18.38 24.68 18.04
C VAL A 139 -18.78 25.67 19.13
N GLY A 140 -17.89 25.89 20.12
CA GLY A 140 -18.20 26.71 21.28
C GLY A 140 -18.73 25.89 22.45
N ALA A 141 -19.06 26.59 23.55
CA ALA A 141 -19.63 26.02 24.76
C ALA A 141 -20.72 26.93 25.32
N GLY A 142 -21.70 26.35 26.01
CA GLY A 142 -22.82 27.11 26.62
C GLY A 142 -23.81 27.66 25.58
N ASP A 143 -24.22 28.92 25.75
CA ASP A 143 -25.27 29.53 24.92
C ASP A 143 -24.84 29.96 23.53
N ASN A 144 -23.53 29.94 23.23
CA ASN A 144 -22.95 30.35 21.94
C ASN A 144 -22.43 29.11 21.17
N ILE A 145 -23.35 28.25 20.73
CA ILE A 145 -23.00 27.06 19.95
C ILE A 145 -23.12 27.35 18.46
N ASN A 146 -22.07 27.06 17.70
CA ASN A 146 -22.11 27.05 16.23
C ASN A 146 -22.75 25.74 15.75
N GLU A 147 -24.06 25.74 15.56
CA GLU A 147 -24.82 24.56 15.14
C GLU A 147 -24.39 24.00 13.77
N GLU A 148 -23.99 24.88 12.84
CA GLU A 148 -23.54 24.46 11.51
C GLU A 148 -22.24 23.65 11.60
N MET A 149 -21.28 24.15 12.40
CA MET A 149 -20.01 23.46 12.63
C MET A 149 -20.23 22.14 13.40
N ALA A 150 -21.11 22.14 14.40
CA ALA A 150 -21.49 20.93 15.13
C ALA A 150 -22.04 19.84 14.20
N ARG A 151 -22.95 20.21 13.29
CA ARG A 151 -23.48 19.27 12.28
C ARG A 151 -22.40 18.77 11.33
N ARG A 152 -21.50 19.65 10.92
CA ARG A 152 -20.40 19.28 10.00
C ARG A 152 -19.46 18.26 10.65
N ILE A 153 -19.07 18.45 11.91
CA ILE A 153 -18.22 17.52 12.65
C ILE A 153 -18.97 16.21 12.90
N SER A 154 -20.25 16.24 13.34
CA SER A 154 -21.05 15.04 13.57
C SER A 154 -21.17 14.18 12.30
N LYS A 155 -21.37 14.78 11.14
CA LYS A 155 -21.42 14.07 9.86
C LYS A 155 -20.07 13.41 9.50
N ARG A 156 -18.96 14.04 9.85
CA ARG A 156 -17.64 13.44 9.65
C ARG A 156 -17.39 12.26 10.58
N VAL A 157 -17.78 12.38 11.84
CA VAL A 157 -17.73 11.26 12.80
C VAL A 157 -18.58 10.09 12.29
N GLU A 158 -19.79 10.36 11.81
CA GLU A 158 -20.67 9.34 11.21
C GLU A 158 -20.00 8.66 10.01
N MET A 159 -19.32 9.40 9.14
CA MET A 159 -18.58 8.81 8.00
C MET A 159 -17.42 7.92 8.44
N ILE A 160 -16.69 8.30 9.50
CA ILE A 160 -15.55 7.53 10.02
C ILE A 160 -16.02 6.25 10.71
N PHE A 161 -17.09 6.33 11.51
CA PHE A 161 -17.61 5.19 12.29
C PHE A 161 -18.67 4.36 11.56
N GLY A 162 -19.19 4.85 10.42
CA GLY A 162 -20.29 4.20 9.68
C GLY A 162 -21.64 4.23 10.42
N ARG A 163 -21.75 4.98 11.51
CA ARG A 163 -22.97 5.16 12.31
C ARG A 163 -22.96 6.51 13.01
N GLU A 164 -24.15 7.00 13.34
CA GLU A 164 -24.29 8.19 14.18
C GLU A 164 -23.71 7.91 15.59
N MET A 165 -22.78 8.76 16.02
CA MET A 165 -22.04 8.58 17.28
C MET A 165 -21.51 9.93 17.77
N ARG A 166 -21.44 10.11 19.09
CA ARG A 166 -20.86 11.30 19.70
C ARG A 166 -19.38 11.05 19.99
N ILE A 167 -18.55 12.10 19.89
CA ILE A 167 -17.11 12.01 20.25
C ILE A 167 -16.93 11.48 21.67
N SER A 168 -17.82 11.82 22.60
CA SER A 168 -17.79 11.34 23.99
C SER A 168 -18.04 9.85 24.17
N GLU A 169 -18.60 9.19 23.18
CA GLU A 169 -18.93 7.75 23.18
C GLU A 169 -17.81 6.88 22.60
N ILE A 170 -16.77 7.52 22.05
CA ILE A 170 -15.61 6.79 21.49
C ILE A 170 -14.83 6.17 22.65
N THR A 171 -14.52 4.89 22.51
CA THR A 171 -13.83 4.08 23.52
C THR A 171 -12.35 3.91 23.22
N GLU A 172 -11.56 3.45 24.21
CA GLU A 172 -10.11 3.30 24.07
C GLU A 172 -9.70 2.30 22.97
N ASP A 173 -10.51 1.27 22.73
CA ASP A 173 -10.31 0.31 21.63
C ASP A 173 -10.50 0.91 20.24
N GLN A 174 -11.01 2.14 20.15
CA GLN A 174 -11.26 2.89 18.93
C GLN A 174 -10.30 4.09 18.78
N VAL A 175 -9.16 4.06 19.45
CA VAL A 175 -8.19 5.17 19.50
C VAL A 175 -7.72 5.61 18.09
N ASP A 176 -7.54 4.67 17.17
CA ASP A 176 -7.16 4.96 15.78
C ASP A 176 -8.22 5.80 15.05
N LEU A 177 -9.49 5.47 15.27
CA LEU A 177 -10.62 6.23 14.70
C LEU A 177 -10.76 7.61 15.36
N LEU A 178 -10.50 7.70 16.68
CA LEU A 178 -10.46 8.98 17.37
C LEU A 178 -9.35 9.88 16.81
N GLN A 179 -8.19 9.33 16.48
CA GLN A 179 -7.10 10.09 15.84
C GLN A 179 -7.55 10.69 14.51
N LEU A 180 -8.26 9.92 13.68
CA LEU A 180 -8.81 10.45 12.42
C LEU A 180 -9.80 11.59 12.63
N VAL A 181 -10.67 11.49 13.65
CA VAL A 181 -11.59 12.56 14.02
C VAL A 181 -10.82 13.83 14.44
N VAL A 182 -9.79 13.68 15.27
CA VAL A 182 -8.94 14.81 15.71
C VAL A 182 -8.23 15.45 14.52
N MET A 183 -7.68 14.66 13.61
CA MET A 183 -7.04 15.18 12.38
C MET A 183 -8.03 15.98 11.52
N ASP A 184 -9.22 15.44 11.28
CA ASP A 184 -10.29 16.12 10.54
C ASP A 184 -10.73 17.43 11.23
N MET A 185 -10.75 17.46 12.55
CA MET A 185 -11.09 18.68 13.32
C MET A 185 -9.96 19.73 13.26
N ARG A 186 -8.69 19.32 13.24
CA ARG A 186 -7.55 20.22 13.02
C ARG A 186 -7.62 20.93 11.67
N ASP A 187 -8.02 20.21 10.63
CA ASP A 187 -8.18 20.76 9.28
C ASP A 187 -9.32 21.79 9.16
N LEU A 188 -10.19 21.87 10.17
CA LEU A 188 -11.29 22.83 10.24
C LEU A 188 -10.94 24.11 11.05
N THR A 189 -9.77 24.12 11.72
CA THR A 189 -9.31 25.27 12.50
C THR A 189 -8.52 26.26 11.67
#